data_884dfd5eed38838deb6d726f801a3f1c
#
_entry.id   884dfd5eed38838deb6d726f801a3f1c
#
_cell.length_a   1.000
_cell.length_b   1.000
_cell.length_c   1.000
_cell.angle_alpha   90.00
_cell.angle_beta   90.00
_cell.angle_gamma   90.00
#
_symmetry.space_group_name_H-M   'P 1'
#
loop_
_entity.id
_entity.type
_entity.pdbx_description
1 polymer ?
#
loop_
_entity_poly.entity_id
_entity_poly.type
_entity_poly.pdbx_seq_one_letter_code
_entity_poly.pdbx_strand_id
1 'polypeptide(L)'
;MTIMNVNRGKFFTSSSHEQRPLVLRDGQILQGEIVRIYPNNKAEIQIGNHRLVAEINTSLVAGQKYFFQVHGTENQLVHLKVLGDSFKQNIEENVMQLLDKLGLKSNRPIVQFVQSLLTDKIPFNRHQLIQAISFIETSQSRNSVPILKEMFVHRLPITENVFQAHFIY
;
A
#
# COMPACT_ATOMS: atom_id res chain seq x y z
N MET A 1 8.38 32.04 -29.10
CA MET A 1 8.19 31.41 -28.98
C MET A 1 8.33 30.86 -28.83
N THR A 2 8.34 30.64 -28.44
CA THR A 2 8.29 29.85 -28.10
C THR A 2 8.60 29.26 -27.66
N ILE A 3 8.63 29.26 -27.37
CA ILE A 3 8.81 28.52 -26.81
C ILE A 3 8.82 27.98 -26.29
N MET A 4 8.84 28.07 -26.16
CA MET A 4 8.74 27.34 -25.51
C MET A 4 8.73 26.69 -25.34
N ASN A 5 8.87 26.61 -25.35
CA ASN A 5 8.75 25.74 -25.05
C ASN A 5 8.91 25.23 -24.74
N VAL A 6 8.99 25.44 -24.64
CA VAL A 6 8.91 24.69 -24.34
C VAL A 6 9.07 24.18 -23.91
N ASN A 7 9.45 24.29 -23.58
CA ASN A 7 9.49 23.50 -23.10
C ASN A 7 9.10 23.13 -22.75
N ARG A 8 8.89 23.42 -22.73
CA ARG A 8 8.21 22.68 -22.39
C ARG A 8 8.26 21.69 -22.25
N GLY A 9 8.85 21.45 -22.23
CA GLY A 9 8.76 20.32 -22.12
C GLY A 9 9.32 19.85 -21.57
N LYS A 10 9.51 20.01 -21.26
CA LYS A 10 9.72 19.30 -20.73
C LYS A 10 9.66 19.08 -19.88
N PHE A 11 9.67 19.25 -19.63
CA PHE A 11 9.30 18.75 -18.90
C PHE A 11 8.89 18.42 -18.69
N PHE A 12 8.81 18.57 -18.56
CA PHE A 12 8.06 17.83 -18.18
C PHE A 12 7.99 16.99 -18.73
N THR A 13 8.08 17.05 -19.09
CA THR A 13 7.97 15.92 -19.72
C THR A 13 8.33 14.62 -19.24
N SER A 14 9.36 14.28 -18.93
CA SER A 14 9.76 13.02 -18.37
C SER A 14 8.96 12.62 -17.17
N SER A 15 8.52 13.57 -16.43
CA SER A 15 7.76 13.30 -15.23
C SER A 15 6.37 12.76 -15.53
N SER A 16 5.82 13.06 -16.70
CA SER A 16 4.44 12.66 -16.98
C SER A 16 4.30 11.15 -17.11
N HIS A 17 5.28 10.45 -17.63
CA HIS A 17 5.18 9.00 -17.75
C HIS A 17 5.52 8.30 -16.44
N GLU A 18 6.08 9.00 -15.49
CA GLU A 18 6.31 8.46 -14.16
C GLU A 18 5.07 8.59 -13.29
N GLN A 19 4.14 9.42 -13.68
CA GLN A 19 2.93 9.65 -12.93
C GLN A 19 1.84 8.72 -13.43
N ARG A 20 1.93 7.47 -13.04
CA ARG A 20 0.88 6.50 -13.35
C ARG A 20 -0.38 6.87 -12.58
N PRO A 21 -1.56 6.65 -13.19
CA PRO A 21 -2.79 6.88 -12.47
C PRO A 21 -2.82 6.05 -11.19
N LEU A 22 -3.29 6.66 -10.12
CA LEU A 22 -3.47 5.95 -8.86
C LEU A 22 -4.74 5.11 -8.98
N VAL A 23 -4.59 3.81 -8.93
CA VAL A 23 -5.70 2.88 -8.95
C VAL A 23 -5.87 2.30 -7.57
N LEU A 24 -7.01 2.59 -6.95
CA LEU A 24 -7.34 2.06 -5.63
C LEU A 24 -8.45 1.01 -5.79
N ARG A 25 -8.23 -0.15 -5.19
CA ARG A 25 -9.16 -1.25 -5.23
C ARG A 25 -9.75 -1.49 -3.87
N ASP A 26 -11.00 -1.90 -3.83
CA ASP A 26 -11.68 -2.18 -2.57
C ASP A 26 -10.89 -3.22 -1.77
N GLY A 27 -10.70 -2.95 -0.49
CA GLY A 27 -9.93 -3.81 0.41
C GLY A 27 -8.43 -3.59 0.39
N GLN A 28 -7.93 -2.79 -0.53
CA GLN A 28 -6.49 -2.52 -0.64
C GLN A 28 -5.99 -1.77 0.58
N ILE A 29 -4.83 -2.19 1.08
CA ILE A 29 -4.17 -1.55 2.22
C ILE A 29 -3.05 -0.67 1.68
N LEU A 30 -2.98 0.56 2.19
CA LEU A 30 -1.99 1.53 1.76
C LEU A 30 -1.59 2.42 2.92
N GLN A 31 -0.49 3.13 2.74
CA GLN A 31 -0.07 4.13 3.71
C GLN A 31 -0.20 5.51 3.07
N GLY A 32 -0.53 6.49 3.89
CA GLY A 32 -0.67 7.85 3.41
C GLY A 32 -0.45 8.85 4.51
N GLU A 33 -0.18 10.08 4.11
CA GLU A 33 0.02 11.19 5.02
C GLU A 33 -1.15 12.14 4.90
N ILE A 34 -1.69 12.58 6.04
CA ILE A 34 -2.77 13.56 6.06
C ILE A 34 -2.18 14.93 5.79
N VAL A 35 -2.52 15.51 4.65
CA VAL A 35 -2.05 16.83 4.27
C VAL A 35 -2.94 17.90 4.88
N ARG A 36 -4.26 17.69 4.81
CA ARG A 36 -5.23 18.69 5.27
C ARG A 36 -6.53 18.00 5.64
N ILE A 37 -7.19 18.54 6.65
CA ILE A 37 -8.48 18.02 7.13
C ILE A 37 -9.56 19.01 6.74
N TYR A 38 -10.61 18.50 6.13
CA TYR A 38 -11.77 19.28 5.71
C TYR A 38 -12.99 18.93 6.56
N PRO A 39 -14.02 19.76 6.54
CA PRO A 39 -15.28 19.40 7.20
C PRO A 39 -15.94 18.19 6.52
N ASN A 40 -16.90 17.61 7.23
CA ASN A 40 -17.71 16.46 6.75
C ASN A 40 -16.87 15.21 6.53
N ASN A 41 -15.95 14.94 7.45
CA ASN A 41 -15.14 13.71 7.46
C ASN A 41 -14.31 13.52 6.20
N LYS A 42 -13.84 14.61 5.61
CA LYS A 42 -12.98 14.54 4.43
C LYS A 42 -11.58 14.98 4.76
N ALA A 43 -10.61 14.42 4.06
CA ALA A 43 -9.22 14.80 4.25
C ALA A 43 -8.48 14.67 2.92
N GLU A 44 -7.50 15.55 2.74
CA GLU A 44 -6.57 15.44 1.63
C GLU A 44 -5.41 14.56 2.08
N ILE A 45 -5.14 13.51 1.31
CA ILE A 45 -4.16 12.50 1.66
C ILE A 45 -3.14 12.41 0.55
N GLN A 46 -1.87 12.32 0.94
CA GLN A 46 -0.79 12.05 0.00
C GLN A 46 -0.42 10.58 0.08
N ILE A 47 -0.53 9.89 -1.06
CA ILE A 47 -0.20 8.48 -1.20
C ILE A 47 0.87 8.39 -2.27
N GLY A 48 2.13 8.18 -1.86
CA GLY A 48 3.25 8.24 -2.78
C GLY A 48 3.36 9.61 -3.41
N ASN A 49 3.25 9.68 -4.73
CA ASN A 49 3.31 10.94 -5.46
C ASN A 49 1.92 11.50 -5.79
N HIS A 50 0.87 10.89 -5.26
CA HIS A 50 -0.50 11.29 -5.58
C HIS A 50 -1.17 11.94 -4.39
N ARG A 51 -2.04 12.90 -4.67
CA ARG A 51 -2.90 13.50 -3.66
C ARG A 51 -4.33 13.29 -4.05
N LEU A 52 -5.15 12.96 -3.06
CA LEU A 52 -6.57 12.78 -3.28
C LEU A 52 -7.34 13.20 -2.04
N VAL A 53 -8.61 13.51 -2.24
CA VAL A 53 -9.52 13.77 -1.13
C VAL A 53 -10.32 12.49 -0.89
N ALA A 54 -10.35 12.06 0.36
CA ALA A 54 -11.05 10.85 0.75
C ALA A 54 -11.98 11.14 1.91
N GLU A 55 -12.97 10.28 2.09
CA GLU A 55 -13.85 10.35 3.24
C GLU A 55 -13.34 9.38 4.30
N ILE A 56 -13.14 9.87 5.52
CA ILE A 56 -12.59 9.09 6.63
C ILE A 56 -13.36 9.44 7.91
N ASN A 57 -14.04 8.44 8.48
CA ASN A 57 -14.92 8.65 9.64
C ASN A 57 -14.15 8.44 10.95
N THR A 58 -12.98 9.04 11.09
CA THR A 58 -12.14 8.89 12.27
C THR A 58 -11.40 10.19 12.49
N SER A 59 -11.13 10.50 13.75
CA SER A 59 -10.31 11.68 14.08
C SER A 59 -8.88 11.48 13.59
N LEU A 60 -8.40 12.45 12.86
CA LEU A 60 -7.06 12.42 12.27
C LEU A 60 -6.28 13.66 12.66
N VAL A 61 -4.97 13.55 12.56
CA VAL A 61 -4.07 14.69 12.82
C VAL A 61 -3.34 15.03 11.53
N ALA A 62 -3.42 16.27 11.09
CA ALA A 62 -2.74 16.72 9.89
C ALA A 62 -1.23 16.61 10.09
N GLY A 63 -0.53 16.17 9.04
CA GLY A 63 0.91 15.95 9.08
C GLY A 63 1.32 14.57 9.54
N GLN A 64 0.38 13.75 9.99
CA GLN A 64 0.67 12.40 10.45
C GLN A 64 0.41 11.37 9.36
N LYS A 65 1.11 10.24 9.46
CA LYS A 65 0.94 9.12 8.54
C LYS A 65 0.13 8.03 9.20
N TYR A 66 -0.64 7.33 8.38
CA TYR A 66 -1.51 6.24 8.85
C TYR A 66 -1.54 5.14 7.80
N PHE A 67 -1.93 3.95 8.24
CA PHE A 67 -2.38 2.91 7.31
C PHE A 67 -3.87 3.06 7.07
N PHE A 68 -4.29 2.84 5.83
CA PHE A 68 -5.68 2.91 5.42
C PHE A 68 -6.07 1.66 4.67
N GLN A 69 -7.34 1.32 4.75
CA GLN A 69 -7.94 0.29 3.91
C GLN A 69 -9.04 0.92 3.07
N VAL A 70 -9.04 0.62 1.79
CA VAL A 70 -10.04 1.15 0.86
C VAL A 70 -11.36 0.44 1.09
N HIS A 71 -12.43 1.22 1.32
CA HIS A 71 -13.78 0.71 1.52
C HIS A 71 -14.70 1.19 0.40
N GLY A 72 -14.21 1.13 -0.83
CA GLY A 72 -15.00 1.46 -2.00
C GLY A 72 -14.89 2.90 -2.42
N THR A 73 -15.55 3.21 -3.51
CA THR A 73 -15.64 4.55 -4.06
C THR A 73 -17.11 4.85 -4.32
N GLU A 74 -17.54 6.00 -3.85
CA GLU A 74 -18.92 6.43 -4.01
C GLU A 74 -18.91 7.89 -4.43
N ASN A 75 -19.62 8.21 -5.52
CA ASN A 75 -19.68 9.57 -6.07
C ASN A 75 -18.28 10.15 -6.33
N GLN A 76 -17.38 9.33 -6.87
CA GLN A 76 -16.00 9.69 -7.17
C GLN A 76 -15.18 10.02 -5.92
N LEU A 77 -15.70 9.70 -4.74
CA LEU A 77 -15.03 9.91 -3.47
C LEU A 77 -14.62 8.58 -2.88
N VAL A 78 -13.33 8.41 -2.63
CA VAL A 78 -12.80 7.19 -2.03
C VAL A 78 -13.11 7.20 -0.54
N HIS A 79 -13.59 6.07 -0.04
CA HIS A 79 -13.83 5.88 1.39
C HIS A 79 -12.67 5.07 1.96
N LEU A 80 -12.03 5.61 2.99
CA LEU A 80 -10.88 4.96 3.63
C LEU A 80 -11.17 4.71 5.10
N LYS A 81 -10.75 3.54 5.56
CA LYS A 81 -10.79 3.19 6.97
C LYS A 81 -9.37 3.24 7.52
N VAL A 82 -9.19 3.89 8.66
CA VAL A 82 -7.89 3.96 9.33
C VAL A 82 -7.62 2.64 10.04
N LEU A 83 -6.43 2.09 9.85
CA LEU A 83 -5.99 0.88 10.51
C LEU A 83 -4.94 1.23 11.55
N GLY A 84 -5.38 1.44 12.78
CA GLY A 84 -4.47 1.72 13.88
C GLY A 84 -4.24 3.21 14.12
N ASP A 85 -3.25 3.50 14.92
CA ASP A 85 -2.89 4.87 15.28
C ASP A 85 -1.91 5.44 14.25
N SER A 86 -1.58 6.72 14.42
CA SER A 86 -0.59 7.36 13.56
C SER A 86 0.77 6.66 13.70
N PHE A 87 1.58 6.78 12.64
CA PHE A 87 2.89 6.14 12.58
C PHE A 87 3.80 6.66 13.67
N LYS A 88 4.58 5.74 14.22
CA LYS A 88 5.66 6.02 15.13
C LYS A 88 6.98 6.00 14.37
N GLN A 89 8.05 6.36 15.06
CA GLN A 89 9.37 6.40 14.41
C GLN A 89 9.87 5.02 14.02
N ASN A 90 9.52 4.00 14.79
CA ASN A 90 9.95 2.64 14.50
C ASN A 90 9.00 2.01 13.49
N ILE A 91 9.52 1.72 12.31
CA ILE A 91 8.70 1.17 11.23
C ILE A 91 8.23 -0.25 11.55
N GLU A 92 9.01 -1.03 12.29
CA GLU A 92 8.58 -2.37 12.70
C GLU A 92 7.34 -2.29 13.58
N GLU A 93 7.31 -1.35 14.52
CA GLU A 93 6.14 -1.17 15.38
C GLU A 93 4.91 -0.81 14.55
N ASN A 94 5.08 0.02 13.55
CA ASN A 94 3.97 0.39 12.68
C ASN A 94 3.41 -0.82 11.94
N VAL A 95 4.28 -1.67 11.42
CA VAL A 95 3.88 -2.88 10.72
C VAL A 95 3.22 -3.87 11.68
N MET A 96 3.78 -4.04 12.89
CA MET A 96 3.20 -4.93 13.88
C MET A 96 1.80 -4.46 14.28
N GLN A 97 1.62 -3.16 14.43
CA GLN A 97 0.31 -2.59 14.73
C GLN A 97 -0.68 -2.86 13.59
N LEU A 98 -0.24 -2.70 12.35
CA LEU A 98 -1.07 -3.01 11.19
C LEU A 98 -1.52 -4.47 11.20
N LEU A 99 -0.57 -5.39 11.41
CA LEU A 99 -0.88 -6.81 11.45
C LEU A 99 -1.85 -7.16 12.59
N ASP A 100 -1.65 -6.54 13.74
CA ASP A 100 -2.55 -6.72 14.87
C ASP A 100 -3.97 -6.25 14.53
N LYS A 101 -4.09 -5.10 13.90
CA LYS A 101 -5.40 -4.57 13.47
C LYS A 101 -6.08 -5.47 12.45
N LEU A 102 -5.30 -6.17 11.64
CA LEU A 102 -5.84 -7.12 10.68
C LEU A 102 -6.11 -8.50 11.29
N GLY A 103 -5.73 -8.69 12.55
CA GLY A 103 -5.89 -9.98 13.21
C GLY A 103 -4.91 -11.03 12.72
N LEU A 104 -3.71 -10.60 12.30
CA LEU A 104 -2.72 -11.49 11.71
C LEU A 104 -1.50 -11.60 12.63
N LYS A 105 -0.74 -12.68 12.42
CA LYS A 105 0.50 -12.90 13.19
C LYS A 105 1.55 -11.87 12.80
N SER A 106 2.39 -11.51 13.76
CA SER A 106 3.42 -10.50 13.55
C SER A 106 4.81 -11.01 13.92
N ASN A 107 5.14 -12.24 13.51
CA ASN A 107 6.50 -12.72 13.72
C ASN A 107 7.46 -12.05 12.73
N ARG A 108 8.75 -12.24 12.96
CA ARG A 108 9.76 -11.49 12.23
C ARG A 108 9.71 -11.67 10.70
N PRO A 109 9.61 -12.90 10.17
CA PRO A 109 9.54 -13.05 8.71
C PRO A 109 8.33 -12.35 8.11
N ILE A 110 7.20 -12.38 8.78
CA ILE A 110 5.97 -11.73 8.29
C ILE A 110 6.13 -10.22 8.31
N VAL A 111 6.68 -9.67 9.40
CA VAL A 111 6.92 -8.23 9.51
C VAL A 111 7.86 -7.78 8.39
N GLN A 112 8.93 -8.53 8.14
CA GLN A 112 9.88 -8.19 7.09
C GLN A 112 9.24 -8.24 5.70
N PHE A 113 8.38 -9.22 5.47
CA PHE A 113 7.67 -9.33 4.20
C PHE A 113 6.77 -8.12 3.97
N VAL A 114 5.99 -7.74 4.97
CA VAL A 114 5.09 -6.58 4.85
C VAL A 114 5.89 -5.29 4.68
N GLN A 115 6.99 -5.12 5.42
CA GLN A 115 7.86 -3.97 5.23
C GLN A 115 8.35 -3.89 3.79
N SER A 116 8.72 -5.03 3.22
CA SER A 116 9.19 -5.09 1.84
C SER A 116 8.11 -4.65 0.86
N LEU A 117 6.86 -5.10 1.06
CA LEU A 117 5.75 -4.68 0.22
C LEU A 117 5.54 -3.17 0.30
N LEU A 118 5.58 -2.62 1.51
CA LEU A 118 5.37 -1.19 1.71
C LEU A 118 6.50 -0.36 1.12
N THR A 119 7.73 -0.82 1.29
CA THR A 119 8.91 -0.12 0.76
C THR A 119 8.86 -0.04 -0.76
N ASP A 120 8.46 -1.10 -1.41
CA ASP A 120 8.40 -1.15 -2.88
C ASP A 120 7.05 -0.72 -3.41
N LYS A 121 6.15 -0.25 -2.53
CA LYS A 121 4.84 0.27 -2.90
C LYS A 121 4.01 -0.75 -3.68
N ILE A 122 4.11 -2.01 -3.29
CA ILE A 122 3.36 -3.11 -3.90
C ILE A 122 1.98 -3.16 -3.23
N PRO A 123 0.89 -3.05 -3.99
CA PRO A 123 -0.45 -3.10 -3.40
C PRO A 123 -0.77 -4.48 -2.87
N PHE A 124 -1.48 -4.53 -1.77
CA PHE A 124 -1.88 -5.79 -1.15
C PHE A 124 -3.18 -5.59 -0.37
N ASN A 125 -3.83 -6.71 -0.04
CA ASN A 125 -5.00 -6.70 0.82
C ASN A 125 -4.85 -7.78 1.90
N ARG A 126 -5.81 -7.81 2.82
CA ARG A 126 -5.76 -8.76 3.94
C ARG A 126 -5.76 -10.21 3.46
N HIS A 127 -6.58 -10.51 2.47
CA HIS A 127 -6.70 -11.88 1.95
C HIS A 127 -5.37 -12.38 1.39
N GLN A 128 -4.70 -11.53 0.61
CA GLN A 128 -3.39 -11.88 0.06
C GLN A 128 -2.36 -12.08 1.15
N LEU A 129 -2.40 -11.26 2.22
CA LEU A 129 -1.49 -11.44 3.35
C LEU A 129 -1.72 -12.77 4.06
N ILE A 130 -2.97 -13.14 4.26
CA ILE A 130 -3.28 -14.42 4.90
C ILE A 130 -2.67 -15.58 4.11
N GLN A 131 -2.83 -15.56 2.79
CA GLN A 131 -2.26 -16.60 1.94
C GLN A 131 -0.74 -16.60 1.99
N ALA A 132 -0.13 -15.41 1.91
CA ALA A 132 1.32 -15.29 1.97
C ALA A 132 1.88 -15.78 3.31
N ILE A 133 1.22 -15.44 4.41
CA ILE A 133 1.64 -15.87 5.74
C ILE A 133 1.63 -17.40 5.81
N SER A 134 0.60 -18.03 5.27
CA SER A 134 0.53 -19.49 5.24
C SER A 134 1.74 -20.09 4.52
N PHE A 135 2.12 -19.54 3.38
CA PHE A 135 3.30 -20.02 2.65
C PHE A 135 4.60 -19.74 3.41
N ILE A 136 4.73 -18.59 4.04
CA ILE A 136 5.92 -18.28 4.82
C ILE A 136 6.09 -19.23 5.98
N GLU A 137 4.99 -19.56 6.67
CA GLU A 137 5.04 -20.45 7.83
C GLU A 137 5.30 -21.91 7.45
N THR A 138 4.81 -22.34 6.31
CA THR A 138 4.97 -23.73 5.89
C THR A 138 6.22 -23.95 5.07
N SER A 139 6.74 -22.92 4.42
CA SER A 139 7.93 -23.03 3.59
C SER A 139 9.17 -22.82 4.44
N GLN A 140 10.14 -23.72 4.30
CA GLN A 140 11.43 -23.56 4.96
C GLN A 140 12.47 -22.96 4.02
N SER A 141 12.05 -22.55 2.83
CA SER A 141 12.95 -21.99 1.84
C SER A 141 13.23 -20.52 2.12
N ARG A 142 14.48 -20.12 1.99
CA ARG A 142 14.87 -18.73 2.12
C ARG A 142 14.36 -17.88 0.95
N ASN A 143 13.93 -18.52 -0.13
CA ASN A 143 13.47 -17.84 -1.34
C ASN A 143 11.97 -17.60 -1.34
N SER A 144 11.26 -18.00 -0.28
CA SER A 144 9.80 -17.87 -0.26
C SER A 144 9.35 -16.41 -0.30
N VAL A 145 10.02 -15.53 0.43
CA VAL A 145 9.63 -14.13 0.50
C VAL A 145 9.80 -13.42 -0.84
N PRO A 146 10.96 -13.51 -1.53
CA PRO A 146 11.07 -12.89 -2.85
C PRO A 146 10.07 -13.42 -3.87
N ILE A 147 9.79 -14.72 -3.84
CA ILE A 147 8.83 -15.33 -4.77
C ILE A 147 7.42 -14.82 -4.52
N LEU A 148 7.00 -14.77 -3.25
CA LEU A 148 5.68 -14.26 -2.90
C LEU A 148 5.54 -12.79 -3.29
N LYS A 149 6.58 -12.01 -3.08
CA LYS A 149 6.59 -10.61 -3.43
C LYS A 149 6.39 -10.43 -4.94
N GLU A 150 7.05 -11.25 -5.75
CA GLU A 150 6.89 -11.20 -7.19
C GLU A 150 5.46 -11.59 -7.61
N MET A 151 4.88 -12.58 -6.95
CA MET A 151 3.49 -12.95 -7.20
C MET A 151 2.54 -11.79 -6.91
N PHE A 152 2.81 -11.03 -5.85
CA PHE A 152 2.01 -9.84 -5.53
C PHE A 152 2.15 -8.78 -6.63
N VAL A 153 3.37 -8.55 -7.11
CA VAL A 153 3.62 -7.57 -8.18
C VAL A 153 2.83 -7.92 -9.43
N HIS A 154 2.82 -9.19 -9.80
CA HIS A 154 2.13 -9.65 -11.00
C HIS A 154 0.68 -10.00 -10.76
N ARG A 155 0.20 -9.83 -9.52
CA ARG A 155 -1.18 -10.12 -9.13
C ARG A 155 -1.58 -11.56 -9.41
N LEU A 156 -0.62 -12.47 -9.28
CA LEU A 156 -0.87 -13.89 -9.46
C LEU A 156 -1.61 -14.46 -8.24
N PRO A 157 -2.49 -15.44 -8.45
CA PRO A 157 -3.12 -16.10 -7.30
C PRO A 157 -2.05 -16.82 -6.48
N ILE A 158 -2.18 -16.72 -5.16
CA ILE A 158 -1.23 -17.37 -4.26
C ILE A 158 -1.73 -18.79 -4.03
N THR A 159 -1.36 -19.68 -4.94
CA THR A 159 -1.70 -21.10 -4.87
C THR A 159 -0.42 -21.90 -4.82
N GLU A 160 -0.53 -23.15 -4.39
CA GLU A 160 0.60 -24.06 -4.31
C GLU A 160 1.30 -24.18 -5.67
N ASN A 161 0.52 -24.35 -6.74
CA ASN A 161 1.08 -24.54 -8.06
C ASN A 161 1.82 -23.31 -8.56
N VAL A 162 1.26 -22.12 -8.37
CA VAL A 162 1.89 -20.88 -8.81
C VAL A 162 3.16 -20.63 -7.99
N PHE A 163 3.10 -20.85 -6.69
CA PHE A 163 4.26 -20.67 -5.82
C PHE A 163 5.40 -21.60 -6.24
N GLN A 164 5.11 -22.89 -6.46
CA GLN A 164 6.13 -23.86 -6.84
C GLN A 164 6.72 -23.54 -8.20
N ALA A 165 5.91 -23.06 -9.15
CA ALA A 165 6.41 -22.69 -10.48
C ALA A 165 7.47 -21.58 -10.38
N HIS A 166 7.27 -20.60 -9.51
CA HIS A 166 8.26 -19.54 -9.30
C HIS A 166 9.46 -20.03 -8.53
N PHE A 167 9.28 -21.00 -7.65
CA PHE A 167 10.34 -21.52 -6.81
C PHE A 167 11.38 -22.30 -7.62
N ILE A 168 10.97 -22.94 -8.71
CA ILE A 168 11.86 -23.72 -9.56
C ILE A 168 12.82 -22.84 -10.35
N TYR A 169 12.46 -21.64 -10.63
CA TYR A 169 13.32 -20.68 -11.30
C TYR A 169 14.21 -19.95 -10.31
#